data_68eca81a4439213de5f9c560367db60c
#
_entry.id   68eca81a4439213de5f9c560367db60c
#
_cell.length_a   1.000
_cell.length_b   1.000
_cell.length_c   1.000
_cell.angle_alpha   90.00
_cell.angle_beta   90.00
_cell.angle_gamma   90.00
#
_symmetry.space_group_name_H-M   'P 1'
#
loop_
_entity.id
_entity.type
_entity.pdbx_description
1 polymer ?
#
loop_
_entity_poly.entity_id
_entity_poly.type
_entity_poly.pdbx_seq_one_letter_code
_entity_poly.pdbx_strand_id
1 'polypeptide(L)'
;MTTPPAASTTPATPTTPAAASPLRIGLLGAGPWARNTHAPALAAHPDAVLTGVWGRRPEAAEALATAHGTRAYAGEAGIDALLEASDAVAFALPPDVQAPLAVRAAEAGCHVLMDKPVATTVEGARAVAEAVAKAEVASVVFCTLRFAPETVAWIAEQTAVGGWFTARAQWLGSLYAAGSASEYADSPWRREKGGLWDVGPHALSVLIPVLGEVTELTARRGPADTTHLILRHGSGASSTVTLGLSAPPAAAGMGIELRGEHGTAEIPGWDGAQPAFRGAVDALAEAVRTGVPHACDARFGLRLTELLAEAERQAG
;
A
#
# COMPACT_ATOMS: atom_id res chain seq x y z
N MET A 1 29.14 66.39 -24.37
CA MET A 1 28.21 65.53 -23.71
C MET A 1 28.39 64.14 -24.25
N THR A 2 29.12 63.31 -23.56
CA THR A 2 29.45 61.90 -23.96
C THR A 2 28.62 60.96 -23.14
N THR A 3 27.79 60.17 -23.78
CA THR A 3 26.91 59.14 -23.21
C THR A 3 27.76 57.94 -22.77
N PRO A 4 27.58 57.40 -21.55
CA PRO A 4 28.30 56.17 -21.12
C PRO A 4 27.70 54.92 -21.80
N PRO A 5 28.49 53.84 -22.00
CA PRO A 5 28.05 52.60 -22.63
C PRO A 5 27.14 51.79 -21.71
N ALA A 6 26.11 51.16 -22.27
CA ALA A 6 25.19 50.28 -21.59
C ALA A 6 25.89 49.00 -21.09
N ALA A 7 25.67 48.66 -19.82
CA ALA A 7 26.17 47.44 -19.23
C ALA A 7 25.41 46.21 -19.77
N SER A 8 26.13 45.27 -20.37
CA SER A 8 25.63 43.99 -20.84
C SER A 8 25.40 43.08 -19.62
N THR A 9 24.13 42.79 -19.31
CA THR A 9 23.76 41.74 -18.33
C THR A 9 23.71 40.39 -19.01
N THR A 10 24.70 39.55 -18.76
CA THR A 10 24.70 38.14 -19.16
C THR A 10 23.58 37.42 -18.40
N PRO A 11 22.68 36.68 -19.05
CA PRO A 11 21.66 35.92 -18.34
C PRO A 11 22.32 34.78 -17.53
N ALA A 12 21.95 34.63 -16.26
CA ALA A 12 22.38 33.54 -15.40
C ALA A 12 21.83 32.23 -15.96
N THR A 13 22.71 31.27 -16.21
CA THR A 13 22.35 29.90 -16.60
C THR A 13 21.49 29.27 -15.49
N PRO A 14 20.32 28.68 -15.78
CA PRO A 14 19.54 28.01 -14.79
C PRO A 14 20.34 26.83 -14.22
N THR A 15 20.61 26.86 -12.90
CA THR A 15 21.24 25.76 -12.19
C THR A 15 20.23 24.61 -12.14
N THR A 16 20.51 23.51 -12.83
CA THR A 16 19.77 22.26 -12.69
C THR A 16 19.83 21.85 -11.22
N PRO A 17 18.68 21.59 -10.53
CA PRO A 17 18.74 21.10 -9.17
C PRO A 17 19.55 19.80 -9.14
N ALA A 18 20.46 19.70 -8.17
CA ALA A 18 21.22 18.47 -7.96
C ALA A 18 20.24 17.31 -7.79
N ALA A 19 20.45 16.22 -8.51
CA ALA A 19 19.62 15.01 -8.37
C ALA A 19 19.70 14.58 -6.89
N ALA A 20 18.53 14.41 -6.27
CA ALA A 20 18.45 13.91 -4.90
C ALA A 20 19.10 12.53 -4.83
N SER A 21 19.83 12.25 -3.76
CA SER A 21 20.41 10.91 -3.57
C SER A 21 19.31 9.86 -3.49
N PRO A 22 19.49 8.67 -4.10
CA PRO A 22 18.50 7.61 -4.02
C PRO A 22 18.17 7.25 -2.58
N LEU A 23 16.90 6.98 -2.29
CA LEU A 23 16.41 6.61 -0.96
C LEU A 23 16.93 5.21 -0.60
N ARG A 24 17.63 5.07 0.52
CA ARG A 24 18.16 3.79 1.00
C ARG A 24 17.04 3.03 1.72
N ILE A 25 16.57 1.92 1.12
CA ILE A 25 15.42 1.16 1.62
C ILE A 25 15.84 -0.24 2.04
N GLY A 26 15.61 -0.59 3.31
CA GLY A 26 15.72 -1.95 3.82
C GLY A 26 14.42 -2.73 3.59
N LEU A 27 14.50 -4.05 3.35
CA LEU A 27 13.34 -4.91 3.19
C LEU A 27 13.22 -5.85 4.39
N LEU A 28 12.13 -5.72 5.14
CA LEU A 28 11.73 -6.63 6.21
C LEU A 28 10.75 -7.68 5.66
N GLY A 29 11.29 -8.89 5.43
CA GLY A 29 10.58 -10.02 4.86
C GLY A 29 11.36 -10.71 3.75
N ALA A 30 11.35 -12.05 3.74
CA ALA A 30 11.99 -12.89 2.73
C ALA A 30 11.05 -14.00 2.23
N GLY A 31 9.75 -13.80 2.37
CA GLY A 31 8.71 -14.72 1.90
C GLY A 31 8.39 -14.54 0.40
N PRO A 32 7.37 -15.28 -0.10
CA PRO A 32 6.98 -15.21 -1.51
C PRO A 32 6.66 -13.80 -2.00
N TRP A 33 5.97 -13.00 -1.20
CA TRP A 33 5.61 -11.62 -1.57
C TRP A 33 6.83 -10.70 -1.67
N ALA A 34 7.78 -10.83 -0.74
CA ALA A 34 9.07 -10.14 -0.83
C ALA A 34 9.82 -10.52 -2.10
N ARG A 35 9.91 -11.84 -2.39
CA ARG A 35 10.64 -12.39 -3.53
C ARG A 35 10.02 -12.00 -4.88
N ASN A 36 8.68 -12.04 -4.97
CA ASN A 36 7.99 -11.87 -6.25
C ASN A 36 7.64 -10.41 -6.55
N THR A 37 7.61 -9.53 -5.54
CA THR A 37 7.14 -8.14 -5.71
C THR A 37 8.13 -7.11 -5.18
N HIS A 38 8.45 -7.13 -3.88
CA HIS A 38 9.19 -6.03 -3.24
C HIS A 38 10.65 -5.98 -3.67
N ALA A 39 11.40 -7.06 -3.51
CA ALA A 39 12.84 -7.06 -3.78
C ALA A 39 13.17 -6.74 -5.25
N PRO A 40 12.52 -7.36 -6.27
CA PRO A 40 12.80 -7.01 -7.65
C PRO A 40 12.40 -5.58 -8.00
N ALA A 41 11.30 -5.06 -7.44
CA ALA A 41 10.87 -3.69 -7.69
C ALA A 41 11.82 -2.66 -7.05
N LEU A 42 12.28 -2.90 -5.81
CA LEU A 42 13.28 -2.05 -5.14
C LEU A 42 14.64 -2.09 -5.85
N ALA A 43 15.13 -3.27 -6.21
CA ALA A 43 16.43 -3.43 -6.87
C ALA A 43 16.48 -2.77 -8.26
N ALA A 44 15.35 -2.68 -8.96
CA ALA A 44 15.24 -2.05 -10.28
C ALA A 44 14.81 -0.59 -10.23
N HIS A 45 14.56 -0.01 -9.05
CA HIS A 45 14.05 1.35 -8.93
C HIS A 45 15.17 2.39 -9.14
N PRO A 46 15.00 3.40 -9.99
CA PRO A 46 16.07 4.38 -10.27
C PRO A 46 16.39 5.27 -9.08
N ASP A 47 15.40 5.60 -8.24
CA ASP A 47 15.52 6.52 -7.12
C ASP A 47 15.56 5.81 -5.74
N ALA A 48 15.81 4.48 -5.73
CA ALA A 48 15.96 3.71 -4.49
C ALA A 48 17.17 2.78 -4.55
N VAL A 49 17.74 2.49 -3.38
CA VAL A 49 18.80 1.49 -3.19
C VAL A 49 18.33 0.48 -2.16
N LEU A 50 18.25 -0.80 -2.54
CA LEU A 50 17.96 -1.88 -1.59
C LEU A 50 19.20 -2.14 -0.71
N THR A 51 19.16 -1.67 0.53
CA THR A 51 20.29 -1.74 1.48
C THR A 51 20.49 -3.12 2.09
N GLY A 52 19.41 -3.91 2.15
CA GLY A 52 19.47 -5.27 2.67
C GLY A 52 18.10 -5.90 2.82
N VAL A 53 18.12 -7.19 3.11
CA VAL A 53 16.93 -8.01 3.35
C VAL A 53 17.04 -8.66 4.72
N TRP A 54 16.02 -8.48 5.55
CA TRP A 54 15.87 -9.21 6.79
C TRP A 54 14.80 -10.29 6.69
N GLY A 55 15.04 -11.43 7.29
CA GLY A 55 14.06 -12.51 7.36
C GLY A 55 14.18 -13.33 8.66
N ARG A 56 13.04 -13.86 9.15
CA ARG A 56 13.03 -14.78 10.31
C ARG A 56 13.80 -16.09 10.05
N ARG A 57 13.87 -16.50 8.79
CA ARG A 57 14.68 -17.62 8.33
C ARG A 57 15.92 -17.06 7.66
N PRO A 58 17.12 -17.23 8.26
CA PRO A 58 18.36 -16.65 7.74
C PRO A 58 18.67 -17.09 6.31
N GLU A 59 18.44 -18.35 5.99
CA GLU A 59 18.68 -18.92 4.66
C GLU A 59 17.79 -18.29 3.57
N ALA A 60 16.56 -17.93 3.91
CA ALA A 60 15.66 -17.25 2.97
C ALA A 60 16.06 -15.79 2.74
N ALA A 61 16.53 -15.10 3.79
CA ALA A 61 17.07 -13.76 3.68
C ALA A 61 18.35 -13.73 2.85
N GLU A 62 19.27 -14.68 3.09
CA GLU A 62 20.52 -14.84 2.35
C GLU A 62 20.28 -15.09 0.86
N ALA A 63 19.37 -16.03 0.55
CA ALA A 63 19.04 -16.36 -0.84
C ALA A 63 18.45 -15.13 -1.58
N LEU A 64 17.54 -14.38 -0.93
CA LEU A 64 16.93 -13.20 -1.55
C LEU A 64 17.93 -12.05 -1.68
N ALA A 65 18.76 -11.81 -0.66
CA ALA A 65 19.80 -10.80 -0.69
C ALA A 65 20.85 -11.07 -1.78
N THR A 66 21.30 -12.32 -1.89
CA THR A 66 22.24 -12.75 -2.94
C THR A 66 21.65 -12.54 -4.35
N ALA A 67 20.38 -12.86 -4.55
CA ALA A 67 19.71 -12.70 -5.84
C ALA A 67 19.65 -11.23 -6.31
N HIS A 68 19.72 -10.28 -5.38
CA HIS A 68 19.66 -8.84 -5.67
C HIS A 68 20.97 -8.08 -5.34
N GLY A 69 22.07 -8.79 -5.05
CA GLY A 69 23.36 -8.18 -4.79
C GLY A 69 23.39 -7.28 -3.57
N THR A 70 22.60 -7.58 -2.54
CA THR A 70 22.48 -6.82 -1.31
C THR A 70 22.85 -7.66 -0.07
N ARG A 71 22.74 -7.08 1.11
CA ARG A 71 23.13 -7.69 2.38
C ARG A 71 21.96 -8.45 3.03
N ALA A 72 22.22 -9.62 3.60
CA ALA A 72 21.26 -10.35 4.43
C ALA A 72 21.42 -9.96 5.92
N TYR A 73 20.28 -9.90 6.60
CA TYR A 73 20.16 -9.67 8.04
C TYR A 73 19.24 -10.71 8.67
N ALA A 74 19.53 -11.10 9.90
CA ALA A 74 18.70 -12.07 10.64
C ALA A 74 18.74 -11.79 12.14
N GLY A 75 17.74 -12.32 12.87
CA GLY A 75 17.61 -12.13 14.32
C GLY A 75 17.32 -10.68 14.71
N GLU A 76 17.20 -10.43 16.02
CA GLU A 76 16.86 -9.11 16.56
C GLU A 76 17.93 -8.06 16.24
N ALA A 77 19.21 -8.37 16.46
CA ALA A 77 20.31 -7.47 16.14
C ALA A 77 20.40 -7.14 14.63
N GLY A 78 19.93 -8.06 13.78
CA GLY A 78 19.84 -7.83 12.34
C GLY A 78 18.77 -6.81 11.96
N ILE A 79 17.70 -6.70 12.74
CA ILE A 79 16.68 -5.65 12.53
C ILE A 79 17.33 -4.28 12.78
N ASP A 80 17.96 -4.09 13.94
CA ASP A 80 18.60 -2.82 14.28
C ASP A 80 19.67 -2.42 13.26
N ALA A 81 20.52 -3.36 12.86
CA ALA A 81 21.53 -3.12 11.85
C ALA A 81 20.95 -2.75 10.46
N LEU A 82 19.79 -3.30 10.09
CA LEU A 82 19.11 -2.92 8.86
C LEU A 82 18.50 -1.51 8.97
N LEU A 83 17.87 -1.18 10.11
CA LEU A 83 17.33 0.16 10.36
C LEU A 83 18.44 1.22 10.31
N GLU A 84 19.58 1.00 10.97
CA GLU A 84 20.75 1.90 10.93
C GLU A 84 21.32 2.10 9.51
N ALA A 85 21.23 1.07 8.67
CA ALA A 85 21.74 1.12 7.30
C ALA A 85 20.77 1.77 6.31
N SER A 86 19.56 2.16 6.73
CA SER A 86 18.45 2.54 5.83
C SER A 86 17.84 3.88 6.21
N ASP A 87 17.38 4.64 5.22
CA ASP A 87 16.59 5.86 5.42
C ASP A 87 15.08 5.49 5.55
N ALA A 88 14.69 4.37 4.93
CA ALA A 88 13.33 3.84 4.95
C ALA A 88 13.35 2.32 5.01
N VAL A 89 12.24 1.72 5.43
CA VAL A 89 12.05 0.27 5.38
C VAL A 89 10.72 -0.09 4.73
N ALA A 90 10.77 -1.11 3.86
CA ALA A 90 9.61 -1.75 3.26
C ALA A 90 9.30 -3.06 3.97
N PHE A 91 8.01 -3.38 4.09
CA PHE A 91 7.54 -4.55 4.80
C PHE A 91 6.84 -5.53 3.86
N ALA A 92 7.24 -6.80 3.94
CA ALA A 92 6.59 -7.93 3.28
C ALA A 92 6.36 -9.04 4.32
N LEU A 93 5.63 -8.72 5.38
CA LEU A 93 5.42 -9.53 6.59
C LEU A 93 3.93 -9.72 6.86
N PRO A 94 3.54 -10.76 7.63
CA PRO A 94 2.20 -10.81 8.20
C PRO A 94 1.91 -9.57 9.05
N PRO A 95 0.65 -9.07 9.05
CA PRO A 95 0.31 -7.79 9.69
C PRO A 95 0.56 -7.73 11.20
N ASP A 96 0.42 -8.87 11.88
CA ASP A 96 0.71 -9.03 13.31
C ASP A 96 2.21 -8.91 13.64
N VAL A 97 3.07 -9.28 12.70
CA VAL A 97 4.53 -9.11 12.79
C VAL A 97 4.95 -7.72 12.29
N GLN A 98 4.29 -7.23 11.25
CA GLN A 98 4.57 -5.92 10.64
C GLN A 98 4.35 -4.77 11.62
N ALA A 99 3.19 -4.73 12.29
CA ALA A 99 2.80 -3.57 13.09
C ALA A 99 3.84 -3.21 14.18
N PRO A 100 4.29 -4.12 15.06
CA PRO A 100 5.32 -3.77 16.06
C PRO A 100 6.67 -3.39 15.44
N LEU A 101 7.04 -3.97 14.31
CA LEU A 101 8.26 -3.61 13.60
C LEU A 101 8.17 -2.26 12.89
N ALA A 102 6.98 -1.87 12.41
CA ALA A 102 6.74 -0.55 11.86
C ALA A 102 6.82 0.56 12.93
N VAL A 103 6.32 0.29 14.13
CA VAL A 103 6.52 1.18 15.29
C VAL A 103 8.01 1.35 15.57
N ARG A 104 8.76 0.25 15.70
CA ARG A 104 10.21 0.26 15.96
C ARG A 104 10.99 1.02 14.87
N ALA A 105 10.63 0.81 13.60
CA ALA A 105 11.26 1.50 12.49
C ALA A 105 11.00 3.01 12.53
N ALA A 106 9.76 3.42 12.80
CA ALA A 106 9.41 4.84 12.95
C ALA A 106 10.16 5.48 14.14
N GLU A 107 10.21 4.81 15.30
CA GLU A 107 10.96 5.26 16.48
C GLU A 107 12.47 5.36 16.24
N ALA A 108 13.01 4.56 15.32
CA ALA A 108 14.40 4.65 14.86
C ALA A 108 14.63 5.76 13.81
N GLY A 109 13.58 6.50 13.43
CA GLY A 109 13.66 7.59 12.45
C GLY A 109 13.58 7.12 10.99
N CYS A 110 13.30 5.84 10.72
CA CYS A 110 13.11 5.34 9.37
C CYS A 110 11.71 5.66 8.84
N HIS A 111 11.63 6.12 7.59
CA HIS A 111 10.37 6.18 6.86
C HIS A 111 9.83 4.77 6.60
N VAL A 112 8.51 4.58 6.46
CA VAL A 112 7.91 3.24 6.40
C VAL A 112 7.03 3.04 5.17
N LEU A 113 7.30 1.98 4.42
CA LEU A 113 6.46 1.46 3.33
C LEU A 113 5.85 0.13 3.77
N MET A 114 4.64 0.18 4.29
CA MET A 114 3.95 -0.96 4.89
C MET A 114 3.05 -1.68 3.88
N ASP A 115 2.90 -2.99 4.02
CA ASP A 115 1.86 -3.73 3.31
C ASP A 115 0.50 -3.59 4.02
N LYS A 116 -0.56 -3.86 3.30
CA LYS A 116 -1.93 -3.92 3.82
C LYS A 116 -2.27 -5.35 4.34
N PRO A 117 -3.13 -5.45 5.33
CA PRO A 117 -3.51 -4.43 6.28
C PRO A 117 -2.32 -4.03 7.17
N VAL A 118 -2.32 -2.82 7.69
CA VAL A 118 -1.22 -2.35 8.55
C VAL A 118 -1.07 -3.22 9.80
N ALA A 119 -2.20 -3.65 10.38
CA ALA A 119 -2.31 -4.55 11.50
C ALA A 119 -3.60 -5.36 11.40
N THR A 120 -3.76 -6.40 12.21
CA THR A 120 -5.00 -7.17 12.34
C THR A 120 -5.92 -6.65 13.44
N THR A 121 -5.51 -5.61 14.16
CA THR A 121 -6.28 -4.94 15.22
C THR A 121 -6.21 -3.43 15.08
N VAL A 122 -7.24 -2.74 15.56
CA VAL A 122 -7.29 -1.27 15.57
C VAL A 122 -6.19 -0.69 16.46
N GLU A 123 -5.93 -1.32 17.59
CA GLU A 123 -4.88 -0.91 18.54
C GLU A 123 -3.49 -0.97 17.89
N GLY A 124 -3.19 -2.05 17.15
CA GLY A 124 -1.93 -2.20 16.44
C GLY A 124 -1.75 -1.14 15.34
N ALA A 125 -2.81 -0.90 14.54
CA ALA A 125 -2.76 0.13 13.49
C ALA A 125 -2.66 1.54 14.08
N ARG A 126 -3.30 1.81 15.22
CA ARG A 126 -3.22 3.07 15.94
C ARG A 126 -1.81 3.31 16.47
N ALA A 127 -1.19 2.31 17.09
CA ALA A 127 0.20 2.40 17.56
C ALA A 127 1.17 2.76 16.44
N VAL A 128 0.98 2.18 15.23
CA VAL A 128 1.78 2.53 14.06
C VAL A 128 1.55 3.99 13.63
N ALA A 129 0.28 4.43 13.52
CA ALA A 129 -0.04 5.79 13.11
C ALA A 129 0.50 6.84 14.11
N GLU A 130 0.43 6.54 15.41
CA GLU A 130 0.96 7.41 16.48
C GLU A 130 2.49 7.46 16.45
N ALA A 131 3.17 6.33 16.27
CA ALA A 131 4.64 6.29 16.17
C ALA A 131 5.15 7.07 14.96
N VAL A 132 4.53 6.89 13.79
CA VAL A 132 4.83 7.64 12.57
C VAL A 132 4.64 9.14 12.78
N ALA A 133 3.52 9.54 13.37
CA ALA A 133 3.24 10.96 13.64
C ALA A 133 4.23 11.58 14.65
N LYS A 134 4.56 10.85 15.73
CA LYS A 134 5.49 11.29 16.78
C LYS A 134 6.91 11.44 16.27
N ALA A 135 7.35 10.52 15.40
CA ALA A 135 8.67 10.54 14.82
C ALA A 135 8.79 11.48 13.60
N GLU A 136 7.67 12.07 13.13
CA GLU A 136 7.59 12.93 11.94
C GLU A 136 8.18 12.26 10.68
N VAL A 137 8.07 10.92 10.58
CA VAL A 137 8.54 10.16 9.41
C VAL A 137 7.44 10.01 8.37
N ALA A 138 7.83 9.94 7.09
CA ALA A 138 6.91 9.65 6.00
C ALA A 138 6.44 8.20 6.04
N SER A 139 5.20 7.95 5.64
CA SER A 139 4.65 6.60 5.56
C SER A 139 3.77 6.41 4.33
N VAL A 140 3.78 5.20 3.79
CA VAL A 140 2.89 4.75 2.72
C VAL A 140 2.38 3.35 3.07
N VAL A 141 1.08 3.09 2.82
CA VAL A 141 0.46 1.77 2.94
C VAL A 141 0.19 1.22 1.55
N PHE A 142 0.87 0.15 1.19
CA PHE A 142 0.79 -0.45 -0.13
C PHE A 142 -0.51 -1.22 -0.36
N CYS A 143 -1.57 -0.48 -0.63
CA CYS A 143 -2.80 -1.03 -1.20
C CYS A 143 -2.59 -1.17 -2.71
N THR A 144 -2.25 -2.35 -3.21
CA THR A 144 -1.74 -2.58 -4.59
C THR A 144 -2.50 -1.83 -5.68
N LEU A 145 -3.86 -1.93 -5.71
CA LEU A 145 -4.66 -1.20 -6.70
C LEU A 145 -4.47 0.32 -6.63
N ARG A 146 -4.30 0.88 -5.45
CA ARG A 146 -4.14 2.32 -5.23
C ARG A 146 -2.91 2.90 -5.93
N PHE A 147 -1.92 2.05 -6.20
CA PHE A 147 -0.63 2.44 -6.80
C PHE A 147 -0.41 1.86 -8.20
N ALA A 148 -1.34 1.06 -8.73
CA ALA A 148 -1.28 0.65 -10.14
C ALA A 148 -1.44 1.89 -11.03
N PRO A 149 -0.54 2.13 -12.00
CA PRO A 149 -0.54 3.38 -12.78
C PRO A 149 -1.88 3.70 -13.43
N GLU A 150 -2.53 2.69 -13.98
CA GLU A 150 -3.84 2.80 -14.63
C GLU A 150 -4.94 3.20 -13.63
N THR A 151 -4.89 2.62 -12.43
CA THR A 151 -5.84 2.92 -11.35
C THR A 151 -5.59 4.30 -10.76
N VAL A 152 -4.35 4.74 -10.63
CA VAL A 152 -3.99 6.09 -10.17
C VAL A 152 -4.60 7.14 -11.10
N ALA A 153 -4.40 6.96 -12.42
CA ALA A 153 -4.96 7.86 -13.43
C ALA A 153 -6.49 7.86 -13.39
N TRP A 154 -7.10 6.67 -13.30
CA TRP A 154 -8.54 6.50 -13.23
C TRP A 154 -9.14 7.16 -11.98
N ILE A 155 -8.54 6.98 -10.80
CA ILE A 155 -9.00 7.63 -9.56
C ILE A 155 -8.95 9.15 -9.70
N ALA A 156 -7.88 9.70 -10.25
CA ALA A 156 -7.75 11.14 -10.46
C ALA A 156 -8.83 11.68 -11.41
N GLU A 157 -9.08 10.98 -12.52
CA GLU A 157 -10.13 11.30 -13.47
C GLU A 157 -11.52 11.24 -12.83
N GLN A 158 -11.87 10.12 -12.15
CA GLN A 158 -13.20 9.95 -11.59
C GLN A 158 -13.46 10.88 -10.39
N THR A 159 -12.42 11.24 -9.65
CA THR A 159 -12.53 12.28 -8.61
C THR A 159 -12.81 13.66 -9.22
N ALA A 160 -12.21 13.99 -10.36
CA ALA A 160 -12.43 15.25 -11.06
C ALA A 160 -13.81 15.31 -11.73
N VAL A 161 -14.30 14.20 -12.29
CA VAL A 161 -15.64 14.09 -12.87
C VAL A 161 -16.71 14.32 -11.81
N GLY A 162 -16.61 13.67 -10.66
CA GLY A 162 -17.59 13.80 -9.57
C GLY A 162 -19.01 13.36 -9.94
N GLY A 163 -20.01 13.73 -9.13
CA GLY A 163 -21.43 13.42 -9.40
C GLY A 163 -21.77 11.92 -9.28
N TRP A 164 -20.90 11.11 -8.68
CA TRP A 164 -21.13 9.68 -8.46
C TRP A 164 -22.11 9.48 -7.31
N PHE A 165 -23.18 8.73 -7.55
CA PHE A 165 -24.18 8.46 -6.51
C PHE A 165 -24.15 7.01 -6.03
N THR A 166 -23.60 6.05 -6.81
CA THR A 166 -23.41 4.67 -6.34
C THR A 166 -22.20 4.00 -6.98
N ALA A 167 -21.68 2.98 -6.28
CA ALA A 167 -20.65 2.09 -6.81
C ALA A 167 -20.91 0.63 -6.44
N ARG A 168 -20.36 -0.27 -7.24
CA ARG A 168 -20.26 -1.69 -6.96
C ARG A 168 -18.79 -2.11 -7.06
N ALA A 169 -18.26 -2.70 -6.00
CA ALA A 169 -16.94 -3.32 -6.01
C ALA A 169 -17.08 -4.82 -5.73
N GLN A 170 -16.27 -5.61 -6.43
CA GLN A 170 -16.21 -7.04 -6.21
C GLN A 170 -14.76 -7.49 -6.29
N TRP A 171 -14.35 -8.35 -5.33
CA TRP A 171 -13.11 -9.09 -5.43
C TRP A 171 -13.33 -10.50 -4.88
N LEU A 172 -13.42 -11.45 -5.78
CA LEU A 172 -13.55 -12.86 -5.48
C LEU A 172 -12.30 -13.58 -5.96
N GLY A 173 -11.42 -13.91 -5.03
CA GLY A 173 -10.20 -14.66 -5.26
C GLY A 173 -10.43 -16.17 -5.13
N SER A 174 -9.52 -16.97 -5.73
CA SER A 174 -9.53 -18.43 -5.67
C SER A 174 -8.44 -19.00 -4.78
N LEU A 175 -7.92 -18.21 -3.83
CA LEU A 175 -6.79 -18.60 -2.98
C LEU A 175 -7.07 -19.90 -2.22
N TYR A 176 -8.30 -20.09 -1.74
CA TYR A 176 -8.75 -21.26 -0.98
C TYR A 176 -9.73 -22.14 -1.75
N ALA A 177 -9.82 -21.98 -3.08
CA ALA A 177 -10.60 -22.89 -3.91
C ALA A 177 -10.01 -24.31 -3.86
N ALA A 178 -10.86 -25.31 -4.04
CA ALA A 178 -10.42 -26.68 -4.11
C ALA A 178 -9.36 -26.86 -5.21
N GLY A 179 -8.23 -27.47 -4.87
CA GLY A 179 -7.09 -27.67 -5.80
C GLY A 179 -6.20 -26.45 -6.01
N SER A 180 -6.37 -25.37 -5.26
CA SER A 180 -5.44 -24.22 -5.31
C SER A 180 -4.03 -24.64 -4.88
N ALA A 181 -3.03 -24.32 -5.70
CA ALA A 181 -1.60 -24.53 -5.42
C ALA A 181 -0.87 -23.19 -5.11
N SER A 182 -1.60 -22.18 -4.68
CA SER A 182 -1.03 -20.87 -4.39
C SER A 182 -0.07 -20.93 -3.19
N GLU A 183 1.14 -20.42 -3.37
CA GLU A 183 2.13 -20.28 -2.28
C GLU A 183 1.68 -19.33 -1.14
N TYR A 184 0.62 -18.55 -1.35
CA TYR A 184 0.02 -17.67 -0.34
C TYR A 184 -1.07 -18.37 0.49
N ALA A 185 -1.50 -19.57 0.10
CA ALA A 185 -2.57 -20.32 0.79
C ALA A 185 -2.17 -20.79 2.20
N ASP A 186 -0.86 -20.92 2.47
CA ASP A 186 -0.33 -21.30 3.79
C ASP A 186 -0.24 -20.15 4.80
N SER A 187 -0.78 -18.98 4.47
CA SER A 187 -0.78 -17.82 5.35
C SER A 187 -1.83 -17.96 6.47
N PRO A 188 -1.43 -18.12 7.76
CA PRO A 188 -2.38 -18.32 8.87
C PRO A 188 -3.34 -17.16 9.03
N TRP A 189 -2.85 -15.92 9.00
CA TRP A 189 -3.69 -14.73 9.18
C TRP A 189 -4.74 -14.57 8.06
N ARG A 190 -4.42 -14.95 6.80
CA ARG A 190 -5.39 -14.92 5.70
C ARG A 190 -6.48 -15.96 5.87
N ARG A 191 -6.13 -17.15 6.40
CA ARG A 191 -7.13 -18.19 6.73
C ARG A 191 -8.08 -17.74 7.83
N GLU A 192 -7.55 -17.07 8.84
CA GLU A 192 -8.33 -16.57 9.96
C GLU A 192 -9.22 -15.39 9.56
N LYS A 193 -8.66 -14.41 8.85
CA LYS A 193 -9.30 -13.14 8.54
C LYS A 193 -10.08 -13.12 7.21
N GLY A 194 -9.78 -14.03 6.29
CA GLY A 194 -10.49 -14.18 5.03
C GLY A 194 -10.39 -13.03 4.06
N GLY A 195 -11.30 -13.02 3.08
CA GLY A 195 -11.35 -12.03 2.01
C GLY A 195 -11.61 -10.61 2.50
N LEU A 196 -12.34 -10.44 3.59
CA LEU A 196 -12.59 -9.11 4.16
C LEU A 196 -11.28 -8.37 4.44
N TRP A 197 -10.34 -9.02 5.11
CA TRP A 197 -9.07 -8.40 5.50
C TRP A 197 -8.00 -8.45 4.41
N ASP A 198 -8.02 -9.46 3.53
CA ASP A 198 -7.01 -9.56 2.49
C ASP A 198 -7.30 -8.66 1.28
N VAL A 199 -8.53 -8.66 0.77
CA VAL A 199 -8.87 -7.91 -0.45
C VAL A 199 -9.74 -6.67 -0.20
N GLY A 200 -10.36 -6.54 0.97
CA GLY A 200 -11.13 -5.35 1.36
C GLY A 200 -10.33 -4.04 1.33
N PRO A 201 -9.09 -3.99 1.85
CA PRO A 201 -8.27 -2.78 1.79
C PRO A 201 -8.08 -2.26 0.37
N HIS A 202 -7.94 -3.13 -0.62
CA HIS A 202 -7.77 -2.72 -2.01
C HIS A 202 -9.04 -2.04 -2.55
N ALA A 203 -10.22 -2.61 -2.33
CA ALA A 203 -11.49 -2.02 -2.77
C ALA A 203 -11.74 -0.67 -2.09
N LEU A 204 -11.59 -0.62 -0.76
CA LEU A 204 -11.79 0.61 0.02
C LEU A 204 -10.81 1.71 -0.35
N SER A 205 -9.55 1.36 -0.65
CA SER A 205 -8.52 2.34 -1.04
C SER A 205 -8.78 3.01 -2.39
N VAL A 206 -9.65 2.43 -3.22
CA VAL A 206 -10.12 3.02 -4.49
C VAL A 206 -11.43 3.77 -4.30
N LEU A 207 -12.38 3.22 -3.54
CA LEU A 207 -13.71 3.83 -3.35
C LEU A 207 -13.65 5.14 -2.55
N ILE A 208 -12.85 5.16 -1.47
CA ILE A 208 -12.79 6.32 -0.55
C ILE A 208 -12.33 7.60 -1.26
N PRO A 209 -11.24 7.65 -2.04
CA PRO A 209 -10.84 8.87 -2.72
C PRO A 209 -11.82 9.38 -3.77
N VAL A 210 -12.63 8.49 -4.36
CA VAL A 210 -13.61 8.88 -5.39
C VAL A 210 -14.96 9.28 -4.79
N LEU A 211 -15.44 8.57 -3.76
CA LEU A 211 -16.77 8.74 -3.19
C LEU A 211 -16.77 9.49 -1.85
N GLY A 212 -15.60 9.75 -1.28
CA GLY A 212 -15.44 10.33 0.05
C GLY A 212 -15.38 9.28 1.17
N GLU A 213 -15.12 9.76 2.39
CA GLU A 213 -15.01 8.94 3.59
C GLU A 213 -16.26 8.10 3.85
N VAL A 214 -16.06 6.88 4.37
CA VAL A 214 -17.18 6.01 4.79
C VAL A 214 -17.74 6.52 6.10
N THR A 215 -19.02 6.90 6.11
CA THR A 215 -19.75 7.43 7.28
C THR A 215 -20.60 6.37 7.96
N GLU A 216 -21.12 5.41 7.20
CA GLU A 216 -21.92 4.29 7.72
C GLU A 216 -21.51 3.02 6.99
N LEU A 217 -21.52 1.89 7.71
CA LEU A 217 -21.17 0.58 7.20
C LEU A 217 -22.14 -0.46 7.72
N THR A 218 -22.60 -1.35 6.84
CA THR A 218 -23.30 -2.57 7.19
C THR A 218 -22.61 -3.75 6.53
N ALA A 219 -22.38 -4.83 7.29
CA ALA A 219 -21.71 -6.03 6.81
C ALA A 219 -22.51 -7.30 7.09
N ARG A 220 -22.43 -8.28 6.17
CA ARG A 220 -23.01 -9.63 6.35
C ARG A 220 -22.11 -10.67 5.69
N ARG A 221 -22.00 -11.83 6.33
CA ARG A 221 -21.38 -13.00 5.71
C ARG A 221 -22.33 -13.68 4.73
N GLY A 222 -21.76 -14.13 3.62
CA GLY A 222 -22.35 -15.05 2.68
C GLY A 222 -21.73 -16.46 2.81
N PRO A 223 -21.95 -17.34 1.82
CA PRO A 223 -21.35 -18.68 1.77
C PRO A 223 -19.82 -18.63 1.74
N ALA A 224 -19.17 -19.65 2.28
CA ALA A 224 -17.73 -19.79 2.43
C ALA A 224 -17.12 -18.61 3.20
N ASP A 225 -16.15 -17.91 2.65
CA ASP A 225 -15.57 -16.69 3.25
C ASP A 225 -16.10 -15.38 2.64
N THR A 226 -17.20 -15.46 1.88
CA THR A 226 -17.78 -14.27 1.24
C THR A 226 -18.30 -13.29 2.27
N THR A 227 -17.92 -12.03 2.12
CA THR A 227 -18.43 -10.92 2.94
C THR A 227 -19.01 -9.83 2.03
N HIS A 228 -20.18 -9.34 2.39
CA HIS A 228 -20.86 -8.24 1.70
C HIS A 228 -20.89 -7.02 2.58
N LEU A 229 -20.51 -5.86 2.02
CA LEU A 229 -20.60 -4.57 2.67
C LEU A 229 -21.58 -3.66 1.90
N ILE A 230 -22.33 -2.86 2.66
CA ILE A 230 -23.06 -1.69 2.16
C ILE A 230 -22.46 -0.49 2.88
N LEU A 231 -21.98 0.48 2.11
CA LEU A 231 -21.29 1.66 2.63
C LEU A 231 -22.05 2.93 2.22
N ARG A 232 -22.10 3.90 3.13
CA ARG A 232 -22.48 5.27 2.83
C ARG A 232 -21.23 6.15 2.88
N HIS A 233 -21.12 7.07 1.94
CA HIS A 233 -19.96 7.96 1.83
C HIS A 233 -20.32 9.41 2.18
N GLY A 234 -19.33 10.20 2.57
CA GLY A 234 -19.50 11.61 2.95
C GLY A 234 -20.03 12.49 1.82
N SER A 235 -19.87 12.09 0.56
CA SER A 235 -20.48 12.75 -0.59
C SER A 235 -22.01 12.53 -0.69
N GLY A 236 -22.57 11.61 0.10
CA GLY A 236 -23.96 11.12 -0.03
C GLY A 236 -24.10 9.90 -0.92
N ALA A 237 -23.05 9.50 -1.64
CA ALA A 237 -23.03 8.27 -2.43
C ALA A 237 -23.13 7.01 -1.55
N SER A 238 -23.58 5.90 -2.14
CA SER A 238 -23.53 4.58 -1.51
C SER A 238 -22.72 3.61 -2.35
N SER A 239 -22.12 2.59 -1.71
CA SER A 239 -21.47 1.51 -2.45
C SER A 239 -21.77 0.14 -1.86
N THR A 240 -21.68 -0.89 -2.70
CA THR A 240 -21.73 -2.29 -2.29
C THR A 240 -20.40 -2.95 -2.60
N VAL A 241 -19.89 -3.76 -1.65
CA VAL A 241 -18.60 -4.45 -1.81
C VAL A 241 -18.81 -5.94 -1.52
N THR A 242 -18.34 -6.81 -2.42
CA THR A 242 -18.37 -8.26 -2.24
C THR A 242 -16.95 -8.81 -2.27
N LEU A 243 -16.54 -9.46 -1.19
CA LEU A 243 -15.16 -9.91 -0.96
C LEU A 243 -15.13 -11.39 -0.63
N GLY A 244 -14.12 -12.13 -1.10
CA GLY A 244 -13.90 -13.52 -0.76
C GLY A 244 -12.61 -14.06 -1.38
N LEU A 245 -12.09 -15.17 -0.84
CA LEU A 245 -10.88 -15.85 -1.31
C LEU A 245 -11.13 -17.32 -1.71
N SER A 246 -12.35 -17.80 -1.57
CA SER A 246 -12.73 -19.20 -1.79
C SER A 246 -13.59 -19.41 -3.04
N ALA A 247 -13.69 -18.42 -3.92
CA ALA A 247 -14.44 -18.56 -5.15
C ALA A 247 -13.83 -19.60 -6.09
N PRO A 248 -14.63 -20.46 -6.75
CA PRO A 248 -14.13 -21.29 -7.82
C PRO A 248 -13.45 -20.43 -8.92
N PRO A 249 -12.40 -20.93 -9.61
CA PRO A 249 -11.71 -20.15 -10.63
C PRO A 249 -12.62 -19.55 -11.71
N ALA A 250 -13.70 -20.24 -12.09
CA ALA A 250 -14.67 -19.76 -13.07
C ALA A 250 -15.54 -18.59 -12.57
N ALA A 251 -15.58 -18.35 -11.26
CA ALA A 251 -16.33 -17.25 -10.62
C ALA A 251 -15.40 -16.19 -10.00
N ALA A 252 -14.08 -16.39 -10.09
CA ALA A 252 -13.11 -15.42 -9.58
C ALA A 252 -13.03 -14.21 -10.50
N GLY A 253 -12.76 -13.06 -9.88
CA GLY A 253 -12.59 -11.80 -10.61
C GLY A 253 -12.59 -10.60 -9.69
N MET A 254 -12.13 -9.49 -10.23
CA MET A 254 -12.15 -8.18 -9.56
C MET A 254 -12.76 -7.16 -10.51
N GLY A 255 -13.55 -6.26 -9.97
CA GLY A 255 -14.10 -5.12 -10.70
C GLY A 255 -14.65 -4.06 -9.76
N ILE A 256 -14.59 -2.81 -10.20
CA ILE A 256 -15.24 -1.67 -9.55
C ILE A 256 -15.96 -0.88 -10.64
N GLU A 257 -17.25 -0.65 -10.44
CA GLU A 257 -18.10 0.13 -11.34
C GLU A 257 -18.69 1.30 -10.55
N LEU A 258 -18.60 2.49 -11.10
CA LEU A 258 -19.25 3.71 -10.62
C LEU A 258 -20.45 4.05 -11.50
N ARG A 259 -21.51 4.61 -10.92
CA ARG A 259 -22.65 5.20 -11.64
C ARG A 259 -22.96 6.58 -11.09
N GLY A 260 -23.11 7.54 -11.98
CA GLY A 260 -23.30 8.93 -11.63
C GLY A 260 -24.05 9.72 -12.70
N GLU A 261 -24.13 11.02 -12.51
CA GLU A 261 -24.80 11.97 -13.42
C GLU A 261 -24.24 11.92 -14.85
N HIS A 262 -22.95 11.56 -14.97
CA HIS A 262 -22.22 11.52 -16.25
C HIS A 262 -22.14 10.13 -16.87
N GLY A 263 -22.84 9.13 -16.30
CA GLY A 263 -22.90 7.78 -16.82
C GLY A 263 -22.24 6.75 -15.93
N THR A 264 -21.46 5.85 -16.52
CA THR A 264 -20.82 4.72 -15.85
C THR A 264 -19.31 4.76 -16.09
N ALA A 265 -18.52 4.44 -15.07
CA ALA A 265 -17.08 4.24 -15.18
C ALA A 265 -16.67 2.92 -14.55
N GLU A 266 -15.83 2.15 -15.23
CA GLU A 266 -15.29 0.89 -14.73
C GLU A 266 -13.79 1.04 -14.49
N ILE A 267 -13.30 0.38 -13.43
CA ILE A 267 -11.87 0.35 -13.14
C ILE A 267 -11.12 -0.37 -14.27
N PRO A 268 -10.01 0.18 -14.77
CA PRO A 268 -9.23 -0.47 -15.81
C PRO A 268 -8.54 -1.75 -15.30
N GLY A 269 -8.11 -2.59 -16.23
CA GLY A 269 -7.13 -3.63 -15.95
C GLY A 269 -5.83 -3.04 -15.43
N TRP A 270 -4.99 -3.84 -14.81
CA TRP A 270 -3.72 -3.41 -14.24
C TRP A 270 -2.60 -4.45 -14.47
N ASP A 271 -1.36 -3.96 -14.58
CA ASP A 271 -0.19 -4.75 -15.01
C ASP A 271 0.51 -5.53 -13.87
N GLY A 272 -0.17 -5.73 -12.75
CA GLY A 272 0.32 -6.53 -11.65
C GLY A 272 1.03 -5.74 -10.54
N ALA A 273 1.54 -6.49 -9.56
CA ALA A 273 1.98 -5.90 -8.29
C ALA A 273 3.32 -5.16 -8.36
N GLN A 274 4.24 -5.55 -9.24
CA GLN A 274 5.56 -4.91 -9.30
C GLN A 274 5.49 -3.45 -9.81
N PRO A 275 4.80 -3.12 -10.91
CA PRO A 275 4.60 -1.72 -11.30
C PRO A 275 3.91 -0.90 -10.21
N ALA A 276 2.88 -1.45 -9.58
CA ALA A 276 2.19 -0.80 -8.47
C ALA A 276 3.14 -0.55 -7.27
N PHE A 277 4.00 -1.50 -6.94
CA PHE A 277 4.96 -1.32 -5.84
C PHE A 277 5.99 -0.23 -6.14
N ARG A 278 6.47 -0.12 -7.38
CA ARG A 278 7.32 1.02 -7.79
C ARG A 278 6.60 2.35 -7.57
N GLY A 279 5.33 2.45 -7.94
CA GLY A 279 4.53 3.65 -7.66
C GLY A 279 4.39 3.97 -6.16
N ALA A 280 4.35 2.95 -5.30
CA ALA A 280 4.37 3.16 -3.84
C ALA A 280 5.74 3.64 -3.34
N VAL A 281 6.84 3.19 -3.95
CA VAL A 281 8.20 3.69 -3.66
C VAL A 281 8.33 5.14 -4.10
N ASP A 282 7.84 5.51 -5.31
CA ASP A 282 7.79 6.89 -5.78
C ASP A 282 7.01 7.79 -4.81
N ALA A 283 5.85 7.32 -4.34
CA ALA A 283 5.02 8.06 -3.39
C ALA A 283 5.72 8.28 -2.04
N LEU A 284 6.45 7.27 -1.54
CA LEU A 284 7.26 7.43 -0.33
C LEU A 284 8.40 8.41 -0.54
N ALA A 285 9.16 8.28 -1.63
CA ALA A 285 10.27 9.17 -1.97
C ALA A 285 9.79 10.63 -2.11
N GLU A 286 8.64 10.86 -2.73
CA GLU A 286 8.02 12.18 -2.84
C GLU A 286 7.61 12.73 -1.46
N ALA A 287 6.98 11.92 -0.62
CA ALA A 287 6.61 12.34 0.75
C ALA A 287 7.86 12.68 1.58
N VAL A 288 8.94 11.93 1.45
CA VAL A 288 10.22 12.22 2.12
C VAL A 288 10.81 13.54 1.62
N ARG A 289 10.84 13.73 0.30
CA ARG A 289 11.42 14.93 -0.34
C ARG A 289 10.67 16.21 -0.02
N THR A 290 9.33 16.15 0.05
CA THR A 290 8.47 17.31 0.20
C THR A 290 8.03 17.59 1.63
N GLY A 291 8.11 16.59 2.51
CA GLY A 291 7.51 16.63 3.85
C GLY A 291 5.98 16.59 3.84
N VAL A 292 5.35 16.38 2.66
CA VAL A 292 3.88 16.29 2.52
C VAL A 292 3.46 14.83 2.63
N PRO A 293 2.63 14.44 3.62
CA PRO A 293 2.15 13.08 3.77
C PRO A 293 1.36 12.61 2.54
N HIS A 294 1.59 11.37 2.10
CA HIS A 294 0.79 10.78 1.05
C HIS A 294 -0.63 10.45 1.53
N ALA A 295 -1.64 10.55 0.65
CA ALA A 295 -3.03 10.28 1.00
C ALA A 295 -3.30 8.82 1.45
N CYS A 296 -2.40 7.87 1.12
CA CYS A 296 -2.45 6.48 1.57
C CYS A 296 -1.34 6.22 2.61
N ASP A 297 -1.29 7.05 3.65
CA ASP A 297 -0.34 7.00 4.77
C ASP A 297 -0.78 6.05 5.90
N ALA A 298 -0.07 6.05 7.02
CA ALA A 298 -0.40 5.24 8.20
C ALA A 298 -1.77 5.60 8.80
N ARG A 299 -2.23 6.86 8.71
CA ARG A 299 -3.56 7.28 9.18
C ARG A 299 -4.67 6.69 8.31
N PHE A 300 -4.47 6.69 7.00
CA PHE A 300 -5.37 6.01 6.08
C PHE A 300 -5.38 4.50 6.35
N GLY A 301 -4.23 3.89 6.61
CA GLY A 301 -4.12 2.48 7.01
C GLY A 301 -4.87 2.15 8.30
N LEU A 302 -4.80 3.03 9.32
CA LEU A 302 -5.61 2.95 10.53
C LEU A 302 -7.11 3.03 10.19
N ARG A 303 -7.52 3.98 9.35
CA ARG A 303 -8.92 4.11 8.94
C ARG A 303 -9.44 2.87 8.23
N LEU A 304 -8.66 2.28 7.34
CA LEU A 304 -9.02 1.00 6.71
C LEU A 304 -9.19 -0.11 7.76
N THR A 305 -8.26 -0.20 8.72
CA THR A 305 -8.31 -1.21 9.79
C THR A 305 -9.56 -1.04 10.66
N GLU A 306 -9.96 0.19 10.98
CA GLU A 306 -11.20 0.50 11.72
C GLU A 306 -12.44 0.01 10.96
N LEU A 307 -12.51 0.27 9.65
CA LEU A 307 -13.63 -0.17 8.81
C LEU A 307 -13.70 -1.70 8.70
N LEU A 308 -12.54 -2.37 8.56
CA LEU A 308 -12.48 -3.84 8.51
C LEU A 308 -12.90 -4.47 9.84
N ALA A 309 -12.44 -3.93 10.96
CA ALA A 309 -12.80 -4.40 12.30
C ALA A 309 -14.31 -4.23 12.58
N GLU A 310 -14.88 -3.08 12.19
CA GLU A 310 -16.32 -2.85 12.30
C GLU A 310 -17.12 -3.81 11.41
N ALA A 311 -16.68 -4.03 10.16
CA ALA A 311 -17.30 -4.98 9.25
C ALA A 311 -17.23 -6.42 9.80
N GLU A 312 -16.10 -6.83 10.35
CA GLU A 312 -15.91 -8.14 10.97
C GLU A 312 -16.86 -8.33 12.15
N ARG A 313 -16.97 -7.33 13.02
CA ARG A 313 -17.89 -7.35 14.19
C ARG A 313 -19.37 -7.48 13.77
N GLN A 314 -19.78 -6.83 12.69
CA GLN A 314 -21.17 -6.90 12.20
C GLN A 314 -21.46 -8.18 11.41
N ALA A 315 -20.46 -8.73 10.75
CA ALA A 315 -20.62 -9.94 9.95
C ALA A 315 -20.70 -11.21 10.82
N GLY A 316 -20.30 -11.15 12.08
CA GLY A 316 -20.49 -12.19 13.10
C GLY A 316 -19.50 -13.28 13.02
#